data_dbfab7e432f8c1553fec0b4ae0d4d7d1
#
_entry.id   dbfab7e432f8c1553fec0b4ae0d4d7d1
#
_cell.length_a   1.000
_cell.length_b   1.000
_cell.length_c   1.000
_cell.angle_alpha   90.00
_cell.angle_beta   90.00
_cell.angle_gamma   90.00
#
_symmetry.space_group_name_H-M   'P 1'
#
loop_
_entity.id
_entity.type
_entity.pdbx_description
1 polymer ?
#
loop_
_entity_poly.entity_id
_entity_poly.type
_entity_poly.pdbx_seq_one_letter_code
_entity_poly.pdbx_strand_id
1 'polypeptide(L)'
;MYMLNKSEALLAGASLIGFYVLAVQYFRFQRCDRSESQFRRAGRPLSSMTVKEAHDIIRQLRELEFPFALRTSTRMTTLKTASVPTVTDLFVATGQRNEKNNTKRGADTEVLMNEIHDREAGSDAHVMAFARMKYIHSRYRKTGKILDEDMLHTLGSAVVDLFRSIEKYEWRQLTDVEKCAAGVFYRSTGEAMEIPFNLLPSGKAGFIDGIHFAQELCDFTVEYEKTAVKPTQSTLSISRRLMDLETCMLRYLSLPRPDFMAIKVLEAAPDPATGRYAIKEWLDNPWYVKPTLLNRWGPKSWSVRLFGTGNVPSKDGPFRDEGYDIKAIGPQIMENKGQADVEAIAENFRKNEFPAGCPFHA
;
A
#
# COMPACT_ATOMS: atom_id res chain seq x y z
N MET A 1 38.50 26.34 -21.29
CA MET A 1 37.28 26.18 -20.49
C MET A 1 36.56 27.54 -20.53
N TYR A 2 35.59 27.69 -21.44
CA TYR A 2 34.81 28.93 -21.56
C TYR A 2 33.96 29.10 -20.29
N MET A 3 34.27 30.09 -19.48
CA MET A 3 33.38 30.52 -18.40
C MET A 3 32.28 31.38 -18.99
N LEU A 4 31.04 30.91 -18.94
CA LEU A 4 29.84 31.66 -19.28
C LEU A 4 29.85 32.97 -18.48
N ASN A 5 29.55 34.08 -19.13
CA ASN A 5 29.38 35.35 -18.42
C ASN A 5 28.04 35.29 -17.61
N LYS A 6 27.87 36.20 -16.64
CA LYS A 6 26.69 36.19 -15.76
C LYS A 6 25.36 36.25 -16.52
N SER A 7 25.27 36.96 -17.61
CA SER A 7 24.06 37.05 -18.42
C SER A 7 23.78 35.76 -19.20
N GLU A 8 24.82 35.13 -19.76
CA GLU A 8 24.71 33.85 -20.45
C GLU A 8 24.30 32.71 -19.47
N ALA A 9 24.86 32.72 -18.28
CA ALA A 9 24.48 31.74 -17.22
C ALA A 9 23.03 31.94 -16.79
N LEU A 10 22.54 33.16 -16.64
CA LEU A 10 21.14 33.47 -16.32
C LEU A 10 20.20 33.05 -17.45
N LEU A 11 20.56 33.33 -18.71
CA LEU A 11 19.76 32.92 -19.87
C LEU A 11 19.72 31.41 -20.02
N ALA A 12 20.83 30.70 -19.82
CA ALA A 12 20.88 29.26 -19.83
C ALA A 12 20.02 28.65 -18.70
N GLY A 13 20.09 29.23 -17.50
CA GLY A 13 19.24 28.83 -16.38
C GLY A 13 17.75 29.02 -16.63
N ALA A 14 17.38 30.20 -17.17
CA ALA A 14 15.98 30.48 -17.53
C ALA A 14 15.47 29.57 -18.66
N SER A 15 16.31 29.24 -19.64
CA SER A 15 15.97 28.32 -20.73
C SER A 15 15.79 26.92 -20.24
N LEU A 16 16.62 26.42 -19.30
CA LEU A 16 16.47 25.11 -18.67
C LEU A 16 15.19 25.03 -17.86
N ILE A 17 14.87 26.06 -17.09
CA ILE A 17 13.62 26.14 -16.33
C ILE A 17 12.41 26.11 -17.28
N GLY A 18 12.46 26.93 -18.35
CA GLY A 18 11.42 26.99 -19.37
C GLY A 18 11.21 25.63 -20.06
N PHE A 19 12.29 24.98 -20.49
CA PHE A 19 12.25 23.64 -21.07
C PHE A 19 11.68 22.61 -20.07
N TYR A 20 12.13 22.67 -18.83
CA TYR A 20 11.61 21.80 -17.76
C TYR A 20 10.10 21.98 -17.56
N VAL A 21 9.62 23.22 -17.48
CA VAL A 21 8.18 23.51 -17.33
C VAL A 21 7.39 22.97 -18.52
N LEU A 22 7.86 23.18 -19.75
CA LEU A 22 7.21 22.68 -20.97
C LEU A 22 7.21 21.14 -21.01
N ALA A 23 8.32 20.50 -20.66
CA ALA A 23 8.41 19.04 -20.57
C ALA A 23 7.45 18.49 -19.52
N VAL A 24 7.38 19.11 -18.35
CA VAL A 24 6.43 18.74 -17.29
C VAL A 24 4.99 18.88 -17.79
N GLN A 25 4.63 19.99 -18.41
CA GLN A 25 3.27 20.21 -18.94
C GLN A 25 2.92 19.15 -19.99
N TYR A 26 3.85 18.80 -20.84
CA TYR A 26 3.64 17.80 -21.90
C TYR A 26 3.49 16.37 -21.35
N PHE A 27 4.37 15.96 -20.41
CA PHE A 27 4.36 14.58 -19.90
C PHE A 27 3.40 14.35 -18.76
N ARG A 28 2.99 15.41 -18.06
CA ARG A 28 2.27 15.37 -16.80
C ARG A 28 0.97 14.56 -16.82
N PHE A 29 0.22 14.64 -17.92
CA PHE A 29 -1.09 14.02 -18.03
C PHE A 29 -1.13 12.76 -18.89
N GLN A 30 -0.02 12.39 -19.52
CA GLN A 30 -0.02 11.30 -20.52
C GLN A 30 -0.51 9.96 -19.99
N ARG A 31 -0.18 9.60 -18.74
CA ARG A 31 -0.64 8.33 -18.14
C ARG A 31 -2.10 8.39 -17.79
N CYS A 32 -2.52 9.48 -17.17
CA CYS A 32 -3.91 9.76 -16.88
C CYS A 32 -4.77 9.71 -18.16
N ASP A 33 -4.37 10.42 -19.22
CA ASP A 33 -5.04 10.46 -20.52
C ASP A 33 -5.09 9.07 -21.18
N ARG A 34 -4.05 8.25 -20.99
CA ARG A 34 -4.02 6.87 -21.50
C ARG A 34 -5.07 6.02 -20.80
N SER A 35 -5.14 6.05 -19.47
CA SER A 35 -6.14 5.33 -18.69
C SER A 35 -7.56 5.81 -19.03
N GLU A 36 -7.79 7.12 -19.11
CA GLU A 36 -9.07 7.70 -19.53
C GLU A 36 -9.46 7.25 -20.95
N SER A 37 -8.50 7.17 -21.89
CA SER A 37 -8.78 6.78 -23.27
C SER A 37 -9.21 5.33 -23.40
N GLN A 38 -8.77 4.43 -22.54
CA GLN A 38 -9.16 3.02 -22.54
C GLN A 38 -10.63 2.81 -22.20
N PHE A 39 -11.23 3.72 -21.44
CA PHE A 39 -12.63 3.63 -21.03
C PHE A 39 -13.48 4.66 -21.76
N ARG A 40 -13.29 5.95 -21.53
CA ARG A 40 -14.15 7.01 -22.06
C ARG A 40 -14.10 7.11 -23.59
N ARG A 41 -12.92 7.10 -24.20
CA ARG A 41 -12.79 7.19 -25.67
C ARG A 41 -13.21 5.91 -26.38
N ALA A 42 -13.04 4.77 -25.72
CA ALA A 42 -13.49 3.48 -26.24
C ALA A 42 -14.99 3.21 -26.00
N GLY A 43 -15.70 4.10 -25.30
CA GLY A 43 -17.11 3.91 -24.94
C GLY A 43 -17.36 2.76 -23.97
N ARG A 44 -16.32 2.30 -23.26
CA ARG A 44 -16.44 1.23 -22.25
C ARG A 44 -17.02 1.79 -20.95
N PRO A 45 -18.07 1.17 -20.38
CA PRO A 45 -18.57 1.56 -19.07
C PRO A 45 -17.55 1.22 -17.99
N LEU A 46 -17.47 2.03 -16.93
CA LEU A 46 -16.59 1.79 -15.79
C LEU A 46 -16.90 0.47 -15.08
N SER A 47 -18.16 0.02 -15.13
CA SER A 47 -18.57 -1.29 -14.61
C SER A 47 -17.91 -2.48 -15.32
N SER A 48 -17.29 -2.29 -16.49
CA SER A 48 -16.55 -3.33 -17.21
C SER A 48 -15.08 -3.45 -16.81
N MET A 49 -14.61 -2.64 -15.86
CA MET A 49 -13.23 -2.66 -15.42
C MET A 49 -12.89 -3.98 -14.73
N THR A 50 -11.88 -4.67 -15.23
CA THR A 50 -11.38 -5.90 -14.63
C THR A 50 -10.48 -5.61 -13.42
N VAL A 51 -10.33 -6.59 -12.53
CA VAL A 51 -9.43 -6.48 -11.37
C VAL A 51 -7.98 -6.28 -11.83
N LYS A 52 -7.56 -6.91 -12.93
CA LYS A 52 -6.22 -6.73 -13.48
C LYS A 52 -5.98 -5.29 -13.95
N GLU A 53 -6.92 -4.71 -14.71
CA GLU A 53 -6.83 -3.32 -15.16
C GLU A 53 -6.79 -2.35 -13.97
N ALA A 54 -7.66 -2.57 -12.99
CA ALA A 54 -7.68 -1.77 -11.76
C ALA A 54 -6.37 -1.85 -10.99
N HIS A 55 -5.83 -3.06 -10.83
CA HIS A 55 -4.56 -3.29 -10.15
C HIS A 55 -3.40 -2.59 -10.88
N ASP A 56 -3.34 -2.66 -12.20
CA ASP A 56 -2.30 -1.99 -13.00
C ASP A 56 -2.38 -0.47 -12.86
N ILE A 57 -3.59 0.10 -12.80
CA ILE A 57 -3.81 1.54 -12.54
C ILE A 57 -3.33 1.89 -11.12
N ILE A 58 -3.73 1.15 -10.10
CA ILE A 58 -3.32 1.41 -8.70
C ILE A 58 -1.80 1.30 -8.55
N ARG A 59 -1.18 0.29 -9.16
CA ARG A 59 0.28 0.15 -9.16
C ARG A 59 0.98 1.35 -9.82
N GLN A 60 0.45 1.82 -10.97
CA GLN A 60 0.96 3.01 -11.66
C GLN A 60 0.84 4.27 -10.77
N LEU A 61 -0.30 4.46 -10.11
CA LEU A 61 -0.47 5.57 -9.18
C LEU A 61 0.56 5.49 -8.04
N ARG A 62 0.78 4.28 -7.50
CA ARG A 62 1.67 4.04 -6.36
C ARG A 62 3.16 4.17 -6.70
N GLU A 63 3.58 3.66 -7.87
CA GLU A 63 5.00 3.67 -8.26
C GLU A 63 5.44 4.99 -8.92
N LEU A 64 4.53 5.66 -9.64
CA LEU A 64 4.90 6.71 -10.60
C LEU A 64 4.19 8.04 -10.37
N GLU A 65 2.87 8.05 -10.16
CA GLU A 65 2.08 9.28 -10.11
C GLU A 65 2.06 9.92 -8.72
N PHE A 66 1.65 9.15 -7.70
CA PHE A 66 1.42 9.63 -6.34
C PHE A 66 2.09 8.74 -5.27
N PRO A 67 3.38 8.41 -5.43
CA PRO A 67 4.03 7.46 -4.51
C PRO A 67 4.01 7.94 -3.04
N PHE A 68 4.06 9.25 -2.82
CA PHE A 68 3.97 9.81 -1.48
C PHE A 68 2.57 9.65 -0.88
N ALA A 69 1.52 10.07 -1.61
CA ALA A 69 0.15 10.02 -1.09
C ALA A 69 -0.30 8.58 -0.80
N LEU A 70 0.01 7.61 -1.68
CA LEU A 70 -0.40 6.22 -1.47
C LEU A 70 0.31 5.56 -0.29
N ARG A 71 1.57 5.90 -0.04
CA ARG A 71 2.29 5.40 1.12
C ARG A 71 1.82 6.04 2.42
N THR A 72 1.58 7.35 2.37
CA THR A 72 1.02 8.08 3.51
C THR A 72 -0.37 7.56 3.86
N SER A 73 -1.23 7.30 2.87
CA SER A 73 -2.57 6.74 3.11
C SER A 73 -2.50 5.38 3.81
N THR A 74 -1.59 4.50 3.40
CA THR A 74 -1.40 3.19 4.06
C THR A 74 -1.01 3.34 5.54
N ARG A 75 -0.13 4.30 5.86
CA ARG A 75 0.25 4.60 7.25
C ARG A 75 -0.92 5.18 8.05
N MET A 76 -1.67 6.11 7.46
CA MET A 76 -2.86 6.69 8.08
C MET A 76 -3.93 5.64 8.36
N THR A 77 -4.15 4.71 7.43
CA THR A 77 -5.05 3.56 7.63
C THR A 77 -4.62 2.72 8.84
N THR A 78 -3.33 2.44 8.98
CA THR A 78 -2.80 1.70 10.14
C THR A 78 -3.07 2.46 11.46
N LEU A 79 -2.89 3.78 11.45
CA LEU A 79 -3.14 4.62 12.63
C LEU A 79 -4.63 4.69 12.99
N LYS A 80 -5.51 4.83 12.01
CA LYS A 80 -6.97 4.81 12.20
C LYS A 80 -7.46 3.47 12.73
N THR A 81 -7.00 2.37 12.15
CA THR A 81 -7.30 1.03 12.66
C THR A 81 -6.87 0.87 14.12
N ALA A 82 -5.74 1.47 14.50
CA ALA A 82 -5.27 1.49 15.89
C ALA A 82 -6.05 2.44 16.81
N SER A 83 -7.01 3.22 16.32
CA SER A 83 -7.91 4.04 17.13
C SER A 83 -9.17 3.27 17.57
N VAL A 84 -9.40 2.08 17.05
CA VAL A 84 -10.54 1.21 17.38
C VAL A 84 -10.17 0.26 18.52
N PRO A 85 -10.86 0.30 19.68
CA PRO A 85 -10.51 -0.50 20.86
C PRO A 85 -10.46 -2.00 20.61
N THR A 86 -11.42 -2.58 19.90
CA THR A 86 -11.47 -4.01 19.58
C THR A 86 -10.21 -4.50 18.88
N VAL A 87 -9.67 -3.69 17.97
CA VAL A 87 -8.41 -3.97 17.26
C VAL A 87 -7.20 -3.85 18.19
N THR A 88 -7.14 -2.77 18.97
CA THR A 88 -5.98 -2.54 19.84
C THR A 88 -5.94 -3.49 21.03
N ASP A 89 -7.08 -3.90 21.55
CA ASP A 89 -7.15 -4.91 22.61
C ASP A 89 -6.61 -6.26 22.12
N LEU A 90 -6.86 -6.63 20.87
CA LEU A 90 -6.24 -7.80 20.25
C LEU A 90 -4.70 -7.65 20.13
N PHE A 91 -4.21 -6.48 19.74
CA PHE A 91 -2.76 -6.23 19.68
C PHE A 91 -2.10 -6.31 21.06
N VAL A 92 -2.77 -5.80 22.09
CA VAL A 92 -2.29 -5.89 23.48
C VAL A 92 -2.30 -7.36 23.94
N ALA A 93 -3.42 -8.04 23.77
CA ALA A 93 -3.59 -9.45 24.20
C ALA A 93 -2.60 -10.40 23.51
N THR A 94 -2.20 -10.11 22.27
CA THR A 94 -1.24 -10.94 21.54
C THR A 94 0.22 -10.49 21.70
N GLY A 95 0.47 -9.37 22.38
CA GLY A 95 1.81 -8.80 22.57
C GLY A 95 2.50 -8.35 21.28
N GLN A 96 1.76 -8.22 20.18
CA GLN A 96 2.36 -7.94 18.87
C GLN A 96 2.77 -6.48 18.66
N ARG A 97 2.29 -5.58 19.50
CA ARG A 97 2.61 -4.15 19.45
C ARG A 97 3.31 -3.66 20.73
N ASN A 98 3.99 -4.56 21.47
CA ASN A 98 4.89 -4.18 22.55
C ASN A 98 6.21 -3.61 21.98
N GLU A 99 7.06 -3.04 22.83
CA GLU A 99 8.35 -2.42 22.44
C GLU A 99 9.25 -3.38 21.65
N LYS A 100 9.29 -4.65 22.05
CA LYS A 100 10.14 -5.67 21.42
C LYS A 100 9.66 -6.05 20.01
N ASN A 101 8.35 -6.13 19.79
CA ASN A 101 7.77 -6.72 18.59
C ASN A 101 7.27 -5.67 17.58
N ASN A 102 7.11 -4.40 18.00
CA ASN A 102 6.44 -3.38 17.19
C ASN A 102 7.11 -3.13 15.83
N THR A 103 8.43 -3.02 15.79
CA THR A 103 9.19 -2.74 14.57
C THR A 103 9.09 -3.90 13.58
N LYS A 104 9.25 -5.13 14.05
CA LYS A 104 9.09 -6.33 13.21
C LYS A 104 7.65 -6.45 12.71
N ARG A 105 6.66 -6.27 13.60
CA ARG A 105 5.25 -6.34 13.22
C ARG A 105 4.86 -5.28 12.18
N GLY A 106 5.44 -4.09 12.28
CA GLY A 106 5.30 -3.03 11.27
C GLY A 106 5.89 -3.47 9.94
N ALA A 107 7.11 -3.97 9.93
CA ALA A 107 7.79 -4.45 8.73
C ALA A 107 7.06 -5.63 8.07
N ASP A 108 6.58 -6.60 8.84
CA ASP A 108 5.81 -7.73 8.32
C ASP A 108 4.52 -7.29 7.62
N THR A 109 3.84 -6.27 8.20
CA THR A 109 2.64 -5.69 7.58
C THR A 109 3.00 -4.96 6.30
N GLU A 110 4.04 -4.12 6.35
CA GLU A 110 4.51 -3.36 5.19
C GLU A 110 4.89 -4.28 4.03
N VAL A 111 5.59 -5.38 4.32
CA VAL A 111 5.95 -6.38 3.30
C VAL A 111 4.71 -6.99 2.66
N LEU A 112 3.77 -7.52 3.44
CA LEU A 112 2.56 -8.14 2.89
C LEU A 112 1.72 -7.14 2.09
N MET A 113 1.61 -5.89 2.56
CA MET A 113 0.89 -4.85 1.81
C MET A 113 1.60 -4.48 0.51
N ASN A 114 2.94 -4.41 0.50
CA ASN A 114 3.69 -4.17 -0.73
C ASN A 114 3.57 -5.35 -1.71
N GLU A 115 3.63 -6.59 -1.24
CA GLU A 115 3.41 -7.77 -2.10
C GLU A 115 2.02 -7.75 -2.76
N ILE A 116 0.99 -7.29 -2.04
CA ILE A 116 -0.38 -7.18 -2.57
C ILE A 116 -0.52 -6.03 -3.57
N HIS A 117 0.15 -4.89 -3.35
CA HIS A 117 -0.04 -3.70 -4.18
C HIS A 117 0.94 -3.60 -5.36
N ASP A 118 2.18 -4.06 -5.18
CA ASP A 118 3.26 -3.76 -6.11
C ASP A 118 3.58 -4.96 -7.05
N ARG A 119 3.14 -6.20 -6.72
CA ARG A 119 3.28 -7.35 -7.61
C ARG A 119 2.25 -7.30 -8.74
N GLU A 120 2.52 -8.00 -9.81
CA GLU A 120 1.54 -8.21 -10.88
C GLU A 120 0.35 -9.01 -10.34
N ALA A 121 -0.87 -8.56 -10.65
CA ALA A 121 -2.11 -9.23 -10.24
C ALA A 121 -2.12 -10.69 -10.71
N GLY A 122 -2.43 -11.61 -9.81
CA GLY A 122 -2.44 -13.06 -10.08
C GLY A 122 -1.07 -13.72 -10.15
N SER A 123 0.04 -12.98 -10.02
CA SER A 123 1.37 -13.61 -9.91
C SER A 123 1.45 -14.49 -8.66
N ASP A 124 2.35 -15.46 -8.67
CA ASP A 124 2.49 -16.41 -7.55
C ASP A 124 2.78 -15.72 -6.21
N ALA A 125 3.64 -14.71 -6.21
CA ALA A 125 3.93 -13.90 -5.02
C ALA A 125 2.71 -13.11 -4.52
N HIS A 126 1.93 -12.51 -5.44
CA HIS A 126 0.71 -11.78 -5.12
C HIS A 126 -0.36 -12.70 -4.49
N VAL A 127 -0.63 -13.85 -5.12
CA VAL A 127 -1.57 -14.85 -4.61
C VAL A 127 -1.13 -15.37 -3.24
N MET A 128 0.16 -15.65 -3.09
CA MET A 128 0.75 -16.13 -1.84
C MET A 128 0.64 -15.12 -0.70
N ALA A 129 0.81 -13.83 -0.99
CA ALA A 129 0.66 -12.75 -0.01
C ALA A 129 -0.79 -12.66 0.51
N PHE A 130 -1.77 -12.73 -0.37
CA PHE A 130 -3.18 -12.81 0.03
C PHE A 130 -3.48 -14.07 0.85
N ALA A 131 -2.99 -15.22 0.41
CA ALA A 131 -3.18 -16.47 1.14
C ALA A 131 -2.59 -16.39 2.55
N ARG A 132 -1.41 -15.82 2.69
CA ARG A 132 -0.77 -15.62 3.99
C ARG A 132 -1.55 -14.64 4.87
N MET A 133 -1.98 -13.51 4.31
CA MET A 133 -2.78 -12.53 5.04
C MET A 133 -4.10 -13.13 5.51
N LYS A 134 -4.81 -13.84 4.62
CA LYS A 134 -6.06 -14.55 4.95
C LYS A 134 -5.85 -15.59 6.04
N TYR A 135 -4.79 -16.40 5.97
CA TYR A 135 -4.45 -17.38 7.00
C TYR A 135 -4.28 -16.73 8.38
N ILE A 136 -3.51 -15.62 8.46
CA ILE A 136 -3.29 -14.91 9.72
C ILE A 136 -4.61 -14.41 10.31
N HIS A 137 -5.45 -13.75 9.52
CA HIS A 137 -6.71 -13.17 9.99
C HIS A 137 -7.77 -14.23 10.33
N SER A 138 -7.87 -15.30 9.53
CA SER A 138 -8.86 -16.35 9.74
C SER A 138 -8.75 -17.03 11.11
N ARG A 139 -7.54 -17.12 11.67
CA ARG A 139 -7.31 -17.68 13.00
C ARG A 139 -8.02 -16.88 14.11
N TYR A 140 -7.99 -15.55 13.99
CA TYR A 140 -8.62 -14.66 14.97
C TYR A 140 -10.12 -14.45 14.68
N ARG A 141 -10.52 -14.45 13.41
CA ARG A 141 -11.96 -14.40 13.04
C ARG A 141 -12.73 -15.61 13.55
N LYS A 142 -12.18 -16.83 13.40
CA LYS A 142 -12.80 -18.06 13.92
C LYS A 142 -13.05 -18.03 15.43
N THR A 143 -12.30 -17.25 16.18
CA THR A 143 -12.45 -17.09 17.63
C THR A 143 -13.25 -15.85 18.02
N GLY A 144 -13.83 -15.13 17.06
CA GLY A 144 -14.60 -13.88 17.29
C GLY A 144 -13.76 -12.70 17.77
N LYS A 145 -12.43 -12.78 17.66
CA LYS A 145 -11.52 -11.71 18.11
C LYS A 145 -11.28 -10.63 17.05
N ILE A 146 -11.64 -10.88 15.82
CA ILE A 146 -11.68 -9.90 14.73
C ILE A 146 -13.13 -9.84 14.26
N LEU A 147 -13.72 -8.67 14.32
CA LEU A 147 -15.08 -8.40 13.88
C LEU A 147 -15.11 -8.08 12.38
N ASP A 148 -16.21 -8.42 11.73
CA ASP A 148 -16.39 -8.14 10.31
C ASP A 148 -16.48 -6.63 10.05
N GLU A 149 -17.10 -5.88 10.97
CA GLU A 149 -17.15 -4.42 10.93
C GLU A 149 -15.76 -3.78 11.01
N ASP A 150 -14.87 -4.30 11.85
CA ASP A 150 -13.49 -3.82 11.96
C ASP A 150 -12.69 -4.10 10.67
N MET A 151 -12.93 -5.27 10.05
CA MET A 151 -12.32 -5.62 8.76
C MET A 151 -12.82 -4.69 7.66
N LEU A 152 -14.13 -4.44 7.59
CA LEU A 152 -14.72 -3.53 6.61
C LEU A 152 -14.27 -2.09 6.83
N HIS A 153 -14.18 -1.62 8.07
CA HIS A 153 -13.62 -0.33 8.43
C HIS A 153 -12.16 -0.20 8.00
N THR A 154 -11.34 -1.23 8.24
CA THR A 154 -9.92 -1.21 7.82
C THR A 154 -9.79 -1.09 6.30
N LEU A 155 -10.59 -1.85 5.56
CA LEU A 155 -10.65 -1.79 4.10
C LEU A 155 -11.09 -0.39 3.62
N GLY A 156 -12.13 0.16 4.21
CA GLY A 156 -12.67 1.46 3.85
C GLY A 156 -11.76 2.62 4.25
N SER A 157 -11.06 2.51 5.37
CA SER A 157 -10.05 3.51 5.77
C SER A 157 -8.96 3.65 4.71
N ALA A 158 -8.55 2.55 4.06
CA ALA A 158 -7.57 2.62 2.98
C ALA A 158 -8.08 3.43 1.78
N VAL A 159 -9.36 3.31 1.42
CA VAL A 159 -9.97 4.09 0.33
C VAL A 159 -10.14 5.57 0.73
N VAL A 160 -10.68 5.82 1.93
CA VAL A 160 -10.85 7.18 2.46
C VAL A 160 -9.53 7.93 2.50
N ASP A 161 -8.48 7.28 3.04
CA ASP A 161 -7.19 7.93 3.21
C ASP A 161 -6.46 8.10 1.87
N LEU A 162 -6.64 7.17 0.92
CA LEU A 162 -6.17 7.32 -0.45
C LEU A 162 -6.77 8.57 -1.10
N PHE A 163 -8.10 8.70 -1.11
CA PHE A 163 -8.79 9.82 -1.74
C PHE A 163 -8.42 11.15 -1.07
N ARG A 164 -8.47 11.22 0.27
CA ARG A 164 -8.12 12.43 1.03
C ARG A 164 -6.66 12.83 0.87
N SER A 165 -5.74 11.86 0.84
CA SER A 165 -4.32 12.15 0.70
C SER A 165 -4.01 12.74 -0.68
N ILE A 166 -4.61 12.20 -1.74
CA ILE A 166 -4.43 12.75 -3.09
C ILE A 166 -5.10 14.11 -3.20
N GLU A 167 -6.34 14.25 -2.76
CA GLU A 167 -7.05 15.54 -2.77
C GLU A 167 -6.26 16.64 -2.07
N LYS A 168 -5.66 16.31 -0.93
CA LYS A 168 -4.99 17.31 -0.08
C LYS A 168 -3.54 17.58 -0.45
N TYR A 169 -2.79 16.57 -0.89
CA TYR A 169 -1.33 16.66 -0.99
C TYR A 169 -0.78 16.54 -2.40
N GLU A 170 -1.58 16.07 -3.38
CA GLU A 170 -1.04 15.82 -4.71
C GLU A 170 -1.35 16.93 -5.72
N TRP A 171 -0.62 16.92 -6.81
CA TRP A 171 -0.62 17.96 -7.83
C TRP A 171 -1.85 17.94 -8.75
N ARG A 172 -2.61 16.82 -8.79
CA ARG A 172 -3.90 16.67 -9.47
C ARG A 172 -4.84 15.77 -8.68
N GLN A 173 -6.11 15.86 -9.02
CA GLN A 173 -7.14 14.97 -8.50
C GLN A 173 -7.14 13.63 -9.24
N LEU A 174 -7.72 12.60 -8.61
CA LEU A 174 -8.03 11.35 -9.28
C LEU A 174 -9.12 11.57 -10.33
N THR A 175 -8.98 10.90 -11.48
CA THR A 175 -10.04 10.79 -12.46
C THR A 175 -11.08 9.77 -12.03
N ASP A 176 -12.25 9.73 -12.71
CA ASP A 176 -13.27 8.74 -12.40
C ASP A 176 -12.79 7.31 -12.73
N VAL A 177 -11.95 7.15 -13.76
CA VAL A 177 -11.32 5.85 -14.08
C VAL A 177 -10.41 5.41 -12.91
N GLU A 178 -9.61 6.30 -12.34
CA GLU A 178 -8.73 5.99 -11.22
C GLU A 178 -9.50 5.73 -9.91
N LYS A 179 -10.59 6.47 -9.67
CA LYS A 179 -11.51 6.20 -8.54
C LYS A 179 -12.20 4.86 -8.68
N CYS A 180 -12.66 4.54 -9.91
CA CYS A 180 -13.22 3.22 -10.22
C CYS A 180 -12.19 2.12 -9.97
N ALA A 181 -10.96 2.30 -10.43
CA ALA A 181 -9.87 1.35 -10.21
C ALA A 181 -9.61 1.12 -8.71
N ALA A 182 -9.62 2.17 -7.89
CA ALA A 182 -9.52 2.01 -6.45
C ALA A 182 -10.68 1.17 -5.89
N GLY A 183 -11.91 1.46 -6.28
CA GLY A 183 -13.07 0.68 -5.83
C GLY A 183 -13.02 -0.79 -6.26
N VAL A 184 -12.66 -1.08 -7.51
CA VAL A 184 -12.48 -2.45 -8.01
C VAL A 184 -11.38 -3.19 -7.24
N PHE A 185 -10.22 -2.55 -7.05
CA PHE A 185 -9.08 -3.12 -6.34
C PHE A 185 -9.42 -3.45 -4.88
N TYR A 186 -10.00 -2.51 -4.14
CA TYR A 186 -10.34 -2.74 -2.74
C TYR A 186 -11.54 -3.67 -2.57
N ARG A 187 -12.49 -3.72 -3.52
CA ARG A 187 -13.54 -4.74 -3.54
C ARG A 187 -12.94 -6.13 -3.68
N SER A 188 -12.07 -6.35 -4.66
CA SER A 188 -11.43 -7.66 -4.85
C SER A 188 -10.55 -8.06 -3.65
N THR A 189 -9.89 -7.08 -3.01
CA THR A 189 -9.16 -7.30 -1.76
C THR A 189 -10.09 -7.77 -0.63
N GLY A 190 -11.24 -7.14 -0.48
CA GLY A 190 -12.25 -7.54 0.50
C GLY A 190 -12.80 -8.93 0.24
N GLU A 191 -13.09 -9.27 -1.02
CA GLU A 191 -13.54 -10.60 -1.45
C GLU A 191 -12.48 -11.67 -1.14
N ALA A 192 -11.21 -11.43 -1.48
CA ALA A 192 -10.11 -12.33 -1.15
C ALA A 192 -9.95 -12.57 0.35
N MET A 193 -10.23 -11.56 1.16
CA MET A 193 -10.20 -11.62 2.62
C MET A 193 -11.52 -12.10 3.25
N GLU A 194 -12.53 -12.45 2.44
CA GLU A 194 -13.87 -12.86 2.89
C GLU A 194 -14.55 -11.81 3.78
N ILE A 195 -14.34 -10.52 3.48
CA ILE A 195 -15.02 -9.44 4.20
C ILE A 195 -16.45 -9.35 3.69
N PRO A 196 -17.47 -9.49 4.54
CA PRO A 196 -18.85 -9.41 4.09
C PRO A 196 -19.24 -7.96 3.80
N PHE A 197 -19.83 -7.73 2.62
CA PHE A 197 -20.32 -6.41 2.21
C PHE A 197 -21.80 -6.16 2.54
N ASN A 198 -22.45 -7.07 3.24
CA ASN A 198 -23.87 -6.96 3.63
C ASN A 198 -24.16 -5.79 4.58
N LEU A 199 -23.14 -5.19 5.16
CA LEU A 199 -23.23 -3.94 5.95
C LEU A 199 -23.30 -2.67 5.09
N LEU A 200 -22.96 -2.79 3.80
CA LEU A 200 -23.11 -1.69 2.85
C LEU A 200 -24.53 -1.70 2.26
N PRO A 201 -25.11 -0.52 1.94
CA PRO A 201 -26.49 -0.41 1.42
C PRO A 201 -26.75 -1.33 0.22
N SER A 202 -25.83 -1.34 -0.75
CA SER A 202 -25.96 -2.15 -1.98
C SER A 202 -25.31 -3.54 -1.86
N GLY A 203 -24.84 -3.93 -0.67
CA GLY A 203 -24.11 -5.18 -0.47
C GLY A 203 -24.88 -6.45 -0.86
N LYS A 204 -26.23 -6.45 -0.78
CA LYS A 204 -27.09 -7.54 -1.20
C LYS A 204 -27.60 -7.39 -2.64
N ALA A 205 -27.81 -6.17 -3.08
CA ALA A 205 -28.36 -5.87 -4.42
C ALA A 205 -27.28 -5.85 -5.51
N GLY A 206 -26.03 -5.70 -5.12
CA GLY A 206 -24.89 -5.52 -6.00
C GLY A 206 -24.56 -4.05 -6.26
N PHE A 207 -23.30 -3.77 -6.55
CA PHE A 207 -22.79 -2.42 -6.83
C PHE A 207 -22.79 -2.18 -8.34
N ILE A 208 -23.02 -0.93 -8.74
CA ILE A 208 -23.06 -0.53 -10.15
C ILE A 208 -21.68 -0.62 -10.78
N ASP A 209 -20.66 -0.07 -10.09
CA ASP A 209 -19.26 -0.05 -10.51
C ASP A 209 -18.34 0.18 -9.30
N GLY A 210 -17.04 0.35 -9.55
CA GLY A 210 -16.05 0.60 -8.52
C GLY A 210 -16.24 1.93 -7.78
N ILE A 211 -16.74 2.97 -8.46
CA ILE A 211 -16.98 4.27 -7.80
C ILE A 211 -18.12 4.12 -6.78
N HIS A 212 -19.21 3.47 -7.17
CA HIS A 212 -20.33 3.22 -6.27
C HIS A 212 -19.92 2.42 -5.04
N PHE A 213 -19.17 1.32 -5.25
CA PHE A 213 -18.61 0.55 -4.12
C PHE A 213 -17.72 1.40 -3.21
N ALA A 214 -16.78 2.17 -3.80
CA ALA A 214 -15.87 3.01 -3.03
C ALA A 214 -16.62 4.08 -2.23
N GLN A 215 -17.67 4.68 -2.79
CA GLN A 215 -18.46 5.69 -2.10
C GLN A 215 -19.18 5.11 -0.89
N GLU A 216 -19.92 4.01 -1.04
CA GLU A 216 -20.62 3.37 0.07
C GLU A 216 -19.66 2.90 1.17
N LEU A 217 -18.49 2.39 0.76
CA LEU A 217 -17.45 1.98 1.70
C LEU A 217 -16.86 3.16 2.48
N CYS A 218 -16.65 4.30 1.81
CA CYS A 218 -16.22 5.54 2.47
C CYS A 218 -17.27 6.05 3.46
N ASP A 219 -18.54 6.07 3.07
CA ASP A 219 -19.65 6.53 3.91
C ASP A 219 -19.79 5.64 5.15
N PHE A 220 -19.76 4.31 4.98
CA PHE A 220 -19.73 3.36 6.08
C PHE A 220 -18.57 3.65 7.03
N THR A 221 -17.37 3.85 6.50
CA THR A 221 -16.16 4.05 7.29
C THR A 221 -16.26 5.30 8.15
N VAL A 222 -16.69 6.41 7.55
CA VAL A 222 -16.85 7.68 8.27
C VAL A 222 -17.92 7.59 9.36
N GLU A 223 -19.02 6.87 9.10
CA GLU A 223 -20.07 6.67 10.09
C GLU A 223 -19.60 5.74 11.22
N TYR A 224 -18.93 4.65 10.88
CA TYR A 224 -18.37 3.72 11.86
C TYR A 224 -17.37 4.40 12.81
N GLU A 225 -16.50 5.27 12.30
CA GLU A 225 -15.53 6.01 13.10
C GLU A 225 -16.19 6.85 14.21
N LYS A 226 -17.39 7.39 14.00
CA LYS A 226 -18.10 8.22 15.01
C LYS A 226 -18.43 7.46 16.30
N THR A 227 -18.64 6.15 16.20
CA THR A 227 -19.07 5.32 17.32
C THR A 227 -17.97 4.37 17.82
N ALA A 228 -17.14 3.88 16.92
CA ALA A 228 -16.13 2.87 17.21
C ALA A 228 -14.81 3.46 17.73
N VAL A 229 -14.41 4.65 17.26
CA VAL A 229 -13.17 5.31 17.71
C VAL A 229 -13.35 5.85 19.12
N LYS A 230 -12.53 5.36 20.06
CA LYS A 230 -12.60 5.79 21.47
C LYS A 230 -11.19 5.89 22.07
N PRO A 231 -10.91 6.94 22.86
CA PRO A 231 -9.65 7.06 23.58
C PRO A 231 -9.64 6.08 24.78
N THR A 232 -9.03 4.93 24.60
CA THR A 232 -8.76 3.96 25.67
C THR A 232 -7.28 3.89 25.96
N GLN A 233 -6.89 3.22 27.05
CA GLN A 233 -5.47 3.05 27.37
C GLN A 233 -4.74 2.24 26.28
N SER A 234 -5.41 1.24 25.69
CA SER A 234 -4.86 0.44 24.59
C SER A 234 -4.70 1.29 23.33
N THR A 235 -5.73 2.04 22.90
CA THR A 235 -5.65 2.89 21.70
C THR A 235 -4.58 3.99 21.84
N LEU A 236 -4.49 4.65 22.99
CA LEU A 236 -3.46 5.67 23.24
C LEU A 236 -2.04 5.09 23.24
N SER A 237 -1.85 3.93 23.87
CA SER A 237 -0.55 3.25 23.91
C SER A 237 -0.08 2.82 22.53
N ILE A 238 -0.96 2.23 21.72
CA ILE A 238 -0.63 1.76 20.37
C ILE A 238 -0.44 2.93 19.42
N SER A 239 -1.33 3.93 19.44
CA SER A 239 -1.23 5.10 18.56
C SER A 239 0.07 5.89 18.79
N ARG A 240 0.48 6.10 20.03
CA ARG A 240 1.77 6.75 20.33
C ARG A 240 2.96 6.06 19.71
N ARG A 241 2.94 4.73 19.61
CA ARG A 241 4.00 3.93 18.98
C ARG A 241 3.99 3.97 17.46
N LEU A 242 2.89 4.43 16.86
CA LEU A 242 2.72 4.58 15.41
C LEU A 242 2.91 6.02 14.92
N MET A 243 2.94 7.00 15.85
CA MET A 243 2.93 8.44 15.52
C MET A 243 4.28 9.03 15.08
N ASP A 244 5.34 8.26 14.91
CA ASP A 244 6.61 8.73 14.32
C ASP A 244 6.49 8.96 12.79
N LEU A 245 5.36 9.55 12.38
CA LEU A 245 5.07 9.85 10.98
C LEU A 245 5.63 11.23 10.63
N GLU A 246 6.67 11.23 9.81
CA GLU A 246 7.21 12.45 9.22
C GLU A 246 6.15 13.15 8.34
N THR A 247 5.79 14.36 8.70
CA THR A 247 4.96 15.25 7.87
C THR A 247 5.82 15.86 6.78
N CYS A 248 5.75 15.38 5.56
CA CYS A 248 6.49 15.93 4.44
C CYS A 248 5.69 17.01 3.70
N MET A 249 6.26 18.21 3.58
CA MET A 249 5.67 19.36 2.88
C MET A 249 6.04 19.42 1.38
N LEU A 250 5.92 18.30 0.64
CA LEU A 250 6.35 18.25 -0.78
C LEU A 250 5.21 18.36 -1.80
N ARG A 251 4.06 18.90 -1.41
CA ARG A 251 2.88 19.08 -2.28
C ARG A 251 3.17 19.70 -3.65
N TYR A 252 4.12 20.62 -3.72
CA TYR A 252 4.42 21.38 -4.94
C TYR A 252 5.57 20.80 -5.77
N LEU A 253 6.27 19.79 -5.26
CA LEU A 253 7.43 19.19 -5.91
C LEU A 253 7.18 17.78 -6.45
N SER A 254 5.99 17.22 -6.22
CA SER A 254 5.62 15.91 -6.74
C SER A 254 5.38 16.01 -8.24
N LEU A 255 6.36 15.59 -9.02
CA LEU A 255 6.25 15.43 -10.46
C LEU A 255 6.08 13.97 -10.81
N PRO A 256 5.27 13.64 -11.84
CA PRO A 256 5.16 12.27 -12.31
C PRO A 256 6.54 11.76 -12.70
N ARG A 257 6.87 10.56 -12.21
CA ARG A 257 8.17 9.96 -12.44
C ARG A 257 8.22 9.31 -13.82
N PRO A 258 9.31 9.42 -14.57
CA PRO A 258 9.57 8.57 -15.71
C PRO A 258 9.59 7.09 -15.30
N ASP A 259 9.28 6.17 -16.20
CA ASP A 259 9.17 4.74 -15.89
C ASP A 259 10.45 4.15 -15.26
N PHE A 260 11.63 4.65 -15.69
CA PHE A 260 12.91 4.23 -15.10
C PHE A 260 13.13 4.73 -13.66
N MET A 261 12.33 5.69 -13.19
CA MET A 261 12.35 6.21 -11.82
C MET A 261 11.20 5.65 -10.95
N ALA A 262 10.53 4.59 -11.41
CA ALA A 262 9.51 3.91 -10.62
C ALA A 262 10.07 3.48 -9.26
N ILE A 263 9.33 3.76 -8.20
CA ILE A 263 9.73 3.34 -6.86
C ILE A 263 9.34 1.87 -6.67
N LYS A 264 10.34 1.00 -6.82
CA LYS A 264 10.19 -0.44 -6.60
C LYS A 264 10.84 -0.81 -5.28
N VAL A 265 10.01 -1.12 -4.30
CA VAL A 265 10.46 -1.46 -2.94
C VAL A 265 10.91 -2.91 -2.87
N LEU A 266 10.22 -3.81 -3.59
CA LEU A 266 10.48 -5.24 -3.57
C LEU A 266 11.51 -5.66 -4.62
N GLU A 267 12.33 -6.67 -4.31
CA GLU A 267 13.10 -7.39 -5.31
C GLU A 267 12.15 -8.08 -6.31
N ALA A 268 12.52 -8.08 -7.59
CA ALA A 268 11.66 -8.61 -8.65
C ALA A 268 11.47 -10.14 -8.55
N ALA A 269 12.51 -10.85 -8.14
CA ALA A 269 12.52 -12.30 -8.00
C ALA A 269 13.14 -12.72 -6.67
N PRO A 270 12.80 -13.92 -6.17
CA PRO A 270 13.46 -14.48 -4.99
C PRO A 270 14.92 -14.84 -5.28
N ASP A 271 15.69 -14.93 -4.23
CA ASP A 271 17.07 -15.44 -4.31
C ASP A 271 17.05 -16.90 -4.79
N PRO A 272 17.76 -17.25 -5.88
CA PRO A 272 17.71 -18.60 -6.46
C PRO A 272 18.20 -19.71 -5.51
N ALA A 273 19.07 -19.38 -4.56
CA ALA A 273 19.63 -20.35 -3.64
C ALA A 273 18.73 -20.63 -2.44
N THR A 274 17.96 -19.62 -1.99
CA THR A 274 17.19 -19.69 -0.75
C THR A 274 15.67 -19.66 -0.98
N GLY A 275 15.22 -19.26 -2.18
CA GLY A 275 13.81 -19.02 -2.49
C GLY A 275 13.17 -17.83 -1.74
N ARG A 276 14.00 -17.02 -1.05
CA ARG A 276 13.51 -15.91 -0.21
C ARG A 276 13.50 -14.59 -0.98
N TYR A 277 12.49 -13.77 -0.75
CA TYR A 277 12.40 -12.41 -1.26
C TYR A 277 13.12 -11.43 -0.33
N ALA A 278 13.55 -10.28 -0.85
CA ALA A 278 14.15 -9.21 -0.07
C ALA A 278 13.54 -7.85 -0.43
N ILE A 279 13.70 -6.90 0.47
CA ILE A 279 13.37 -5.50 0.23
C ILE A 279 14.56 -4.84 -0.49
N LYS A 280 14.30 -4.22 -1.61
CA LYS A 280 15.29 -3.47 -2.39
C LYS A 280 15.54 -2.09 -1.79
N GLU A 281 14.47 -1.40 -1.51
CA GLU A 281 14.49 -0.06 -0.91
C GLU A 281 13.60 -0.03 0.33
N TRP A 282 14.20 0.17 1.49
CA TRP A 282 13.48 0.22 2.76
C TRP A 282 12.76 1.55 2.96
N LEU A 283 11.56 1.50 3.53
CA LEU A 283 10.74 2.69 3.81
C LEU A 283 10.99 3.21 5.22
N ASP A 284 10.57 2.49 6.23
CA ASP A 284 10.67 2.91 7.63
C ASP A 284 11.70 2.10 8.41
N ASN A 285 11.73 0.80 8.21
CA ASN A 285 12.59 -0.11 8.95
C ASN A 285 13.47 -0.94 8.00
N PRO A 286 14.72 -1.23 8.38
CA PRO A 286 15.64 -2.01 7.56
C PRO A 286 15.42 -3.53 7.61
N TRP A 287 14.28 -4.00 8.12
CA TRP A 287 13.94 -5.42 8.12
C TRP A 287 13.89 -5.97 6.69
N TYR A 288 14.50 -7.13 6.49
CA TYR A 288 14.54 -7.84 5.21
C TYR A 288 15.27 -7.13 4.06
N VAL A 289 15.97 -6.05 4.36
CA VAL A 289 16.73 -5.27 3.37
C VAL A 289 18.14 -5.82 3.25
N LYS A 290 18.58 -6.16 2.03
CA LYS A 290 19.97 -6.56 1.79
C LYS A 290 20.90 -5.39 2.09
N PRO A 291 21.93 -5.57 2.94
CA PRO A 291 22.85 -4.50 3.34
C PRO A 291 23.89 -4.19 2.25
N THR A 292 23.43 -3.70 1.10
CA THR A 292 24.29 -3.25 0.01
C THR A 292 25.04 -1.98 0.37
N LEU A 293 26.08 -1.61 -0.40
CA LEU A 293 26.80 -0.35 -0.22
C LEU A 293 25.85 0.86 -0.27
N LEU A 294 24.89 0.86 -1.18
CA LEU A 294 23.91 1.94 -1.32
C LEU A 294 22.97 2.02 -0.09
N ASN A 295 22.48 0.87 0.38
CA ASN A 295 21.61 0.82 1.55
C ASN A 295 22.32 1.17 2.84
N ARG A 296 23.64 0.91 2.94
CA ARG A 296 24.46 1.20 4.14
C ARG A 296 25.04 2.62 4.15
N TRP A 297 25.34 3.19 2.98
CA TRP A 297 26.09 4.44 2.83
C TRP A 297 25.45 5.43 1.86
N GLY A 298 24.26 5.16 1.34
CA GLY A 298 23.53 6.07 0.49
C GLY A 298 22.91 7.25 1.23
N PRO A 299 22.27 8.19 0.52
CA PRO A 299 21.75 9.43 1.10
C PRO A 299 20.78 9.21 2.26
N LYS A 300 19.91 8.20 2.15
CA LYS A 300 18.95 7.86 3.20
C LYS A 300 19.65 7.39 4.49
N SER A 301 20.65 6.53 4.37
CA SER A 301 21.40 6.03 5.52
C SER A 301 22.20 7.13 6.22
N TRP A 302 22.72 8.07 5.44
CA TRP A 302 23.35 9.26 5.99
C TRP A 302 22.35 10.17 6.71
N SER A 303 21.16 10.39 6.16
CA SER A 303 20.13 11.19 6.85
C SER A 303 19.72 10.55 8.18
N VAL A 304 19.53 9.23 8.22
CA VAL A 304 19.24 8.49 9.45
C VAL A 304 20.35 8.64 10.48
N ARG A 305 21.63 8.59 10.07
CA ARG A 305 22.79 8.74 10.98
C ARG A 305 22.97 10.16 11.50
N LEU A 306 22.69 11.16 10.67
CA LEU A 306 22.89 12.57 11.01
C LEU A 306 21.73 13.15 11.82
N PHE A 307 20.51 12.77 11.51
CA PHE A 307 19.29 13.33 12.11
C PHE A 307 18.60 12.41 13.14
N GLY A 308 19.14 11.24 13.39
CA GLY A 308 19.08 10.63 14.70
C GLY A 308 17.93 9.69 15.01
N THR A 309 17.04 9.29 14.10
CA THR A 309 16.00 8.32 14.49
C THR A 309 15.90 7.19 13.48
N GLY A 310 16.52 6.09 13.76
CA GLY A 310 16.36 4.88 12.95
C GLY A 310 17.61 4.02 12.89
N ASN A 311 17.46 2.88 12.26
CA ASN A 311 18.52 1.91 12.06
C ASN A 311 18.85 1.81 10.56
N VAL A 312 20.08 1.48 10.27
CA VAL A 312 20.57 1.25 8.91
C VAL A 312 20.67 -0.25 8.66
N PRO A 313 20.37 -0.75 7.45
CA PRO A 313 20.54 -2.18 7.12
C PRO A 313 21.92 -2.70 7.53
N SER A 314 21.97 -3.78 8.31
CA SER A 314 23.19 -4.35 8.88
C SER A 314 23.08 -5.87 8.92
N LYS A 315 24.22 -6.56 8.68
CA LYS A 315 24.33 -8.01 8.85
C LYS A 315 24.33 -8.45 10.31
N ASP A 316 24.80 -7.58 11.20
CA ASP A 316 24.98 -7.88 12.62
C ASP A 316 23.75 -7.53 13.45
N GLY A 317 22.68 -7.09 12.83
CA GLY A 317 21.45 -6.66 13.49
C GLY A 317 20.33 -7.71 13.41
N PRO A 318 19.19 -7.43 14.05
CA PRO A 318 18.03 -8.32 14.04
C PRO A 318 17.23 -8.29 12.72
N PHE A 319 17.74 -7.61 11.69
CA PHE A 319 16.96 -7.19 10.52
C PHE A 319 16.82 -8.22 9.41
N ARG A 320 17.40 -9.41 9.56
CA ARG A 320 17.27 -10.53 8.61
C ARG A 320 17.66 -10.18 7.17
N ASP A 321 18.93 -10.02 6.95
CA ASP A 321 19.52 -9.72 5.63
C ASP A 321 19.33 -10.84 4.59
N GLU A 322 18.99 -12.05 5.05
CA GLU A 322 18.58 -13.17 4.20
C GLU A 322 17.20 -13.00 3.52
N GLY A 323 16.47 -11.92 3.85
CA GLY A 323 15.13 -11.68 3.32
C GLY A 323 14.01 -12.44 4.04
N TYR A 324 12.87 -12.63 3.38
CA TYR A 324 11.67 -13.24 3.92
C TYR A 324 11.09 -14.31 3.00
N ASP A 325 10.35 -15.25 3.59
CA ASP A 325 9.48 -16.19 2.90
C ASP A 325 8.02 -15.71 3.09
N ILE A 326 7.33 -15.46 1.96
CA ILE A 326 5.94 -14.95 1.99
C ILE A 326 5.01 -15.91 2.74
N LYS A 327 5.23 -17.22 2.66
CA LYS A 327 4.43 -18.23 3.36
C LYS A 327 4.62 -18.19 4.88
N ALA A 328 5.77 -17.71 5.32
CA ALA A 328 6.21 -17.80 6.72
C ALA A 328 6.12 -16.48 7.47
N ILE A 329 6.16 -15.33 6.76
CA ILE A 329 6.20 -13.99 7.34
C ILE A 329 4.95 -13.69 8.19
N GLY A 330 5.09 -12.91 9.24
CA GLY A 330 3.97 -12.41 10.04
C GLY A 330 4.27 -12.33 11.53
N PRO A 331 3.23 -12.19 12.37
CA PRO A 331 3.39 -12.10 13.82
C PRO A 331 4.27 -13.20 14.38
N GLN A 332 5.16 -12.87 15.32
CA GLN A 332 6.15 -13.80 15.87
C GLN A 332 5.55 -15.15 16.31
N ILE A 333 4.34 -15.13 16.87
CA ILE A 333 3.63 -16.36 17.31
C ILE A 333 3.11 -17.22 16.15
N MET A 334 3.01 -16.65 14.95
CA MET A 334 2.54 -17.32 13.73
C MET A 334 3.62 -17.49 12.68
N GLU A 335 4.78 -16.90 12.89
CA GLU A 335 5.91 -17.00 11.99
C GLU A 335 6.30 -18.47 11.79
N ASN A 336 6.58 -18.86 10.55
CA ASN A 336 6.88 -20.23 10.14
C ASN A 336 5.77 -21.28 10.42
N LYS A 337 4.55 -20.83 10.77
CA LYS A 337 3.43 -21.76 11.03
C LYS A 337 2.42 -21.71 9.88
N GLY A 338 1.77 -22.86 9.65
CA GLY A 338 0.66 -23.00 8.72
C GLY A 338 1.02 -22.86 7.26
N GLN A 339 2.26 -23.15 6.87
CA GLN A 339 2.69 -23.04 5.47
C GLN A 339 1.86 -23.94 4.53
N ALA A 340 1.47 -25.14 4.99
CA ALA A 340 0.61 -26.02 4.23
C ALA A 340 -0.81 -25.44 4.06
N ASP A 341 -1.37 -24.82 5.11
CA ASP A 341 -2.67 -24.15 5.02
C ASP A 341 -2.61 -22.94 4.07
N VAL A 342 -1.53 -22.17 4.12
CA VAL A 342 -1.29 -21.04 3.22
C VAL A 342 -1.21 -21.51 1.76
N GLU A 343 -0.50 -22.59 1.50
CA GLU A 343 -0.42 -23.18 0.14
C GLU A 343 -1.79 -23.67 -0.34
N ALA A 344 -2.56 -24.32 0.52
CA ALA A 344 -3.91 -24.77 0.18
C ALA A 344 -4.84 -23.58 -0.16
N ILE A 345 -4.73 -22.47 0.59
CA ILE A 345 -5.46 -21.24 0.29
C ILE A 345 -5.01 -20.66 -1.06
N ALA A 346 -3.70 -20.62 -1.30
CA ALA A 346 -3.12 -20.12 -2.55
C ALA A 346 -3.55 -20.97 -3.75
N GLU A 347 -3.57 -22.30 -3.61
CA GLU A 347 -4.08 -23.19 -4.66
C GLU A 347 -5.57 -22.96 -4.96
N ASN A 348 -6.38 -22.70 -3.91
CA ASN A 348 -7.79 -22.37 -4.11
C ASN A 348 -7.94 -21.04 -4.89
N PHE A 349 -7.13 -20.03 -4.58
CA PHE A 349 -7.11 -18.79 -5.35
C PHE A 349 -6.71 -19.01 -6.81
N ARG A 350 -5.69 -19.85 -7.08
CA ARG A 350 -5.25 -20.16 -8.45
C ARG A 350 -6.33 -20.90 -9.24
N LYS A 351 -7.01 -21.87 -8.61
CA LYS A 351 -8.09 -22.68 -9.25
C LYS A 351 -9.33 -21.88 -9.57
N ASN A 352 -9.68 -20.92 -8.71
CA ASN A 352 -10.87 -20.08 -8.88
C ASN A 352 -10.57 -18.79 -9.64
N GLU A 353 -9.43 -18.75 -10.37
CA GLU A 353 -8.92 -17.55 -11.02
C GLU A 353 -9.03 -16.38 -10.05
N PHE A 354 -8.05 -16.24 -9.16
CA PHE A 354 -7.97 -15.08 -8.23
C PHE A 354 -8.50 -13.85 -8.96
N PRO A 355 -9.46 -13.08 -8.42
CA PRO A 355 -10.39 -12.28 -9.20
C PRO A 355 -9.69 -11.47 -10.28
N ALA A 356 -9.64 -12.04 -11.49
CA ALA A 356 -9.06 -11.41 -12.67
C ALA A 356 -10.14 -10.75 -13.54
N GLY A 357 -11.39 -11.21 -13.39
CA GLY A 357 -12.55 -10.73 -14.13
C GLY A 357 -13.09 -9.39 -13.62
N CYS A 358 -14.18 -8.95 -14.25
CA CYS A 358 -14.92 -7.77 -13.79
C CYS A 358 -15.83 -8.18 -12.62
N PRO A 359 -15.70 -7.55 -11.43
CA PRO A 359 -16.49 -7.94 -10.26
C PRO A 359 -17.96 -7.44 -10.31
N PHE A 360 -18.34 -6.63 -11.30
CA PHE A 360 -19.65 -6.02 -11.39
C PHE A 360 -20.56 -6.65 -12.49
N HIS A 361 -20.04 -7.61 -13.26
CA HIS A 361 -20.79 -8.42 -14.19
C HIS A 361 -20.85 -9.85 -13.64
N ALA A 362 -21.91 -10.17 -12.91
CA ALA A 362 -22.33 -11.53 -12.60
C ALA A 362 -23.59 -11.85 -13.44
#